data_b1048063c7d9a38d72bfbcf526e4c10b
#
_entry.id   b1048063c7d9a38d72bfbcf526e4c10b
#
_cell.length_a   1.000
_cell.length_b   1.000
_cell.length_c   1.000
_cell.angle_alpha   90.00
_cell.angle_beta   90.00
_cell.angle_gamma   90.00
#
_symmetry.space_group_name_H-M   'P 1'
#
loop_
_entity.id
_entity.type
_entity.pdbx_description
1 polymer ?
#
loop_
_entity_poly.entity_id
_entity_poly.type
_entity_poly.pdbx_seq_one_letter_code
_entity_poly.pdbx_strand_id
1 'polypeptide(L)'
;MQQAQQAQQEQIAGLVERVTFHNEESGFCVLRVKARGHRDLATVVGTLPEVREGEWLEAQGRWIMNKEYGQQFQAEFLRTMPPTTVEGIEKYLASGMIKGIGPVLAGRIVKAYKERTFEIIDADPHSLTFVEGIGPTRKKKIAEAWQEQKAIREIMVFLHSHKVSTRRAFRIFKAYGNQTIEK
;
A
#
# COMPACT_ATOMS: atom_id res chain seq x y z
N MET A 1 -18.51 -26.20 20.91
CA MET A 1 -19.59 -25.22 20.72
C MET A 1 -19.14 -23.78 20.83
N GLN A 2 -18.17 -23.51 21.66
CA GLN A 2 -17.58 -22.16 21.71
C GLN A 2 -16.67 -21.85 20.51
N GLN A 3 -16.28 -22.87 19.77
CA GLN A 3 -15.49 -22.70 18.58
C GLN A 3 -16.24 -21.98 17.44
N ALA A 4 -17.56 -22.04 17.46
CA ALA A 4 -18.36 -21.36 16.45
C ALA A 4 -18.44 -19.84 16.69
N GLN A 5 -18.05 -19.39 17.88
CA GLN A 5 -18.09 -17.98 18.25
C GLN A 5 -16.73 -17.29 18.11
N GLN A 6 -15.67 -18.06 17.96
CA GLN A 6 -14.43 -17.49 17.52
C GLN A 6 -14.56 -17.24 16.03
N ALA A 7 -15.03 -16.04 15.70
CA ALA A 7 -15.10 -15.61 14.32
C ALA A 7 -13.72 -15.85 13.73
N GLN A 8 -13.62 -16.90 12.93
CA GLN A 8 -12.40 -17.18 12.21
C GLN A 8 -12.04 -15.93 11.42
N GLN A 9 -10.88 -15.39 11.68
CA GLN A 9 -10.40 -14.29 10.86
C GLN A 9 -10.32 -14.77 9.43
N GLU A 10 -11.02 -14.08 8.57
CA GLU A 10 -10.96 -14.32 7.14
C GLU A 10 -9.83 -13.52 6.57
N GLN A 11 -9.38 -13.90 5.39
CA GLN A 11 -8.31 -13.22 4.68
C GLN A 11 -8.83 -12.73 3.34
N ILE A 12 -8.31 -11.59 2.92
CA ILE A 12 -8.57 -11.05 1.60
C ILE A 12 -7.26 -10.53 1.03
N ALA A 13 -7.07 -10.72 -0.26
CA ALA A 13 -5.89 -10.22 -0.96
C ALA A 13 -6.27 -9.75 -2.34
N GLY A 14 -5.70 -8.65 -2.78
CA GLY A 14 -6.00 -8.12 -4.10
C GLY A 14 -5.34 -6.79 -4.37
N LEU A 15 -5.64 -6.25 -5.54
CA LEU A 15 -5.11 -4.99 -6.01
C LEU A 15 -5.97 -3.83 -5.51
N VAL A 16 -5.34 -2.81 -4.97
CA VAL A 16 -6.05 -1.58 -4.58
C VAL A 16 -6.40 -0.81 -5.85
N GLU A 17 -7.68 -0.83 -6.19
CA GLU A 17 -8.18 -0.12 -7.37
C GLU A 17 -8.45 1.34 -7.09
N ARG A 18 -8.90 1.65 -5.87
CA ARG A 18 -9.26 3.01 -5.50
C ARG A 18 -9.09 3.21 -4.00
N VAL A 19 -8.54 4.36 -3.63
CA VAL A 19 -8.55 4.84 -2.24
C VAL A 19 -9.74 5.77 -2.13
N THR A 20 -10.82 5.29 -1.53
CA THR A 20 -12.05 6.07 -1.37
C THR A 20 -11.89 7.14 -0.31
N PHE A 21 -11.19 6.80 0.77
CA PHE A 21 -10.95 7.71 1.88
C PHE A 21 -9.66 7.32 2.60
N HIS A 22 -8.90 8.31 3.03
CA HIS A 22 -7.73 8.12 3.88
C HIS A 22 -7.54 9.33 4.78
N ASN A 23 -7.49 9.09 6.09
CA ASN A 23 -7.20 10.12 7.07
C ASN A 23 -5.74 10.02 7.48
N GLU A 24 -4.98 11.07 7.21
CA GLU A 24 -3.54 11.05 7.47
C GLU A 24 -3.19 11.04 8.96
N GLU A 25 -4.05 11.58 9.80
CA GLU A 25 -3.80 11.62 11.24
C GLU A 25 -4.06 10.27 11.92
N SER A 26 -5.18 9.64 11.62
CA SER A 26 -5.58 8.39 12.24
C SER A 26 -5.13 7.16 11.46
N GLY A 27 -4.84 7.33 10.17
CA GLY A 27 -4.55 6.23 9.27
C GLY A 27 -5.80 5.49 8.78
N PHE A 28 -6.97 5.85 9.27
CA PHE A 28 -8.22 5.20 8.85
C PHE A 28 -8.41 5.34 7.35
N CYS A 29 -8.72 4.23 6.70
CA CYS A 29 -8.91 4.23 5.25
C CYS A 29 -10.05 3.33 4.82
N VAL A 30 -10.63 3.69 3.67
CA VAL A 30 -11.64 2.91 2.97
C VAL A 30 -11.14 2.69 1.55
N LEU A 31 -10.99 1.43 1.17
CA LEU A 31 -10.37 1.04 -0.09
C LEU A 31 -11.33 0.19 -0.91
N ARG A 32 -11.23 0.34 -2.23
CA ARG A 32 -11.89 -0.55 -3.17
C ARG A 32 -10.84 -1.48 -3.74
N VAL A 33 -10.99 -2.77 -3.52
CA VAL A 33 -9.97 -3.77 -3.81
C VAL A 33 -10.51 -4.81 -4.78
N LYS A 34 -9.72 -5.08 -5.83
CA LYS A 34 -10.01 -6.17 -6.74
C LYS A 34 -9.42 -7.45 -6.13
N ALA A 35 -10.24 -8.14 -5.33
CA ALA A 35 -9.80 -9.26 -4.54
C ALA A 35 -9.93 -10.58 -5.32
N ARG A 36 -9.01 -11.50 -5.05
CA ARG A 36 -9.07 -12.84 -5.60
C ARG A 36 -10.36 -13.54 -5.17
N GLY A 37 -11.02 -14.17 -6.12
CA GLY A 37 -12.24 -14.90 -5.85
C GLY A 37 -13.50 -14.06 -5.75
N HIS A 38 -13.39 -12.75 -5.96
CA HIS A 38 -14.53 -11.84 -5.93
C HIS A 38 -14.75 -11.22 -7.29
N ARG A 39 -16.00 -11.25 -7.75
CA ARG A 39 -16.38 -10.68 -9.04
C ARG A 39 -16.32 -9.14 -9.01
N ASP A 40 -16.87 -8.55 -7.96
CA ASP A 40 -16.96 -7.12 -7.81
C ASP A 40 -15.85 -6.60 -6.89
N LEU A 41 -15.61 -5.29 -6.93
CA LEU A 41 -14.65 -4.68 -6.02
C LEU A 41 -15.14 -4.83 -4.58
N ALA A 42 -14.25 -5.27 -3.72
CA ALA A 42 -14.54 -5.39 -2.29
C ALA A 42 -14.20 -4.07 -1.59
N THR A 43 -15.04 -3.68 -0.64
CA THR A 43 -14.75 -2.54 0.23
C THR A 43 -13.99 -3.04 1.44
N VAL A 44 -12.76 -2.53 1.62
CA VAL A 44 -11.92 -2.88 2.76
C VAL A 44 -11.74 -1.65 3.63
N VAL A 45 -12.03 -1.79 4.91
CA VAL A 45 -11.94 -0.72 5.91
C VAL A 45 -10.85 -1.11 6.92
N GLY A 46 -9.94 -0.21 7.18
CA GLY A 46 -8.87 -0.48 8.13
C GLY A 46 -7.99 0.73 8.39
N THR A 47 -6.78 0.48 8.85
CA THR A 47 -5.83 1.53 9.20
C THR A 47 -4.49 1.27 8.51
N LEU A 48 -4.02 2.26 7.76
CA LEU A 48 -2.70 2.25 7.13
C LEU A 48 -2.09 3.64 7.21
N PRO A 49 -0.77 3.75 7.48
CA PRO A 49 -0.12 5.07 7.45
C PRO A 49 -0.17 5.69 6.07
N GLU A 50 0.02 4.89 5.03
CA GLU A 50 -0.10 5.32 3.65
C GLU A 50 -0.62 4.17 2.81
N VAL A 51 -1.37 4.50 1.77
CA VAL A 51 -1.86 3.53 0.80
C VAL A 51 -2.01 4.22 -0.55
N ARG A 52 -1.63 3.51 -1.61
CA ARG A 52 -1.71 4.03 -2.97
C ARG A 52 -2.43 3.06 -3.88
N GLU A 53 -3.10 3.59 -4.87
CA GLU A 53 -3.71 2.79 -5.93
C GLU A 53 -2.62 2.01 -6.65
N GLY A 54 -2.91 0.77 -7.00
CA GLY A 54 -1.95 -0.11 -7.64
C GLY A 54 -1.19 -1.02 -6.70
N GLU A 55 -1.15 -0.71 -5.40
CA GLU A 55 -0.51 -1.60 -4.43
C GLU A 55 -1.28 -2.90 -4.28
N TRP A 56 -0.55 -3.97 -3.98
CA TRP A 56 -1.14 -5.25 -3.62
C TRP A 56 -1.42 -5.23 -2.12
N LEU A 57 -2.63 -5.61 -1.75
CA LEU A 57 -3.08 -5.57 -0.37
C LEU A 57 -3.33 -6.98 0.13
N GLU A 58 -2.91 -7.25 1.37
CA GLU A 58 -3.30 -8.44 2.12
C GLU A 58 -3.89 -7.99 3.44
N ALA A 59 -5.02 -8.57 3.79
CA ALA A 59 -5.73 -8.20 5.00
C ALA A 59 -6.30 -9.41 5.71
N GLN A 60 -6.38 -9.32 7.03
CA GLN A 60 -7.05 -10.28 7.89
C GLN A 60 -8.09 -9.54 8.71
N GLY A 61 -9.25 -10.11 8.82
CA GLY A 61 -10.36 -9.51 9.54
C GLY A 61 -11.63 -10.29 9.33
N ARG A 62 -12.73 -9.58 9.17
CA ARG A 62 -14.01 -10.24 8.95
C ARG A 62 -14.94 -9.38 8.12
N TRP A 63 -15.85 -10.04 7.43
CA TRP A 63 -16.91 -9.36 6.70
C TRP A 63 -17.98 -8.89 7.68
N ILE A 64 -18.38 -7.63 7.51
CA ILE A 64 -19.51 -7.07 8.26
C ILE A 64 -20.50 -6.48 7.28
N MET A 65 -21.76 -6.45 7.68
CA MET A 65 -22.80 -5.82 6.90
C MET A 65 -23.10 -4.45 7.49
N ASN A 66 -22.81 -3.41 6.71
CA ASN A 66 -23.13 -2.03 7.06
C ASN A 66 -24.50 -1.70 6.47
N LYS A 67 -25.38 -1.13 7.26
CA LYS A 67 -26.73 -0.81 6.80
C LYS A 67 -26.75 0.23 5.68
N GLU A 68 -25.77 1.13 5.68
CA GLU A 68 -25.72 2.23 4.74
C GLU A 68 -24.89 1.88 3.49
N TYR A 69 -23.77 1.16 3.68
CA TYR A 69 -22.80 0.93 2.61
C TYR A 69 -22.70 -0.52 2.14
N GLY A 70 -23.50 -1.42 2.73
CA GLY A 70 -23.51 -2.82 2.36
C GLY A 70 -22.39 -3.62 2.99
N GLN A 71 -21.93 -4.65 2.29
CA GLN A 71 -20.93 -5.55 2.81
C GLN A 71 -19.53 -4.93 2.77
N GLN A 72 -18.83 -4.97 3.90
CA GLN A 72 -17.47 -4.43 4.03
C GLN A 72 -16.57 -5.46 4.72
N PHE A 73 -15.31 -5.49 4.29
CA PHE A 73 -14.28 -6.27 4.99
C PHE A 73 -13.61 -5.36 6.02
N GLN A 74 -13.84 -5.63 7.28
CA GLN A 74 -13.24 -4.88 8.37
C GLN A 74 -11.90 -5.52 8.71
N ALA A 75 -10.82 -4.87 8.31
CA ALA A 75 -9.48 -5.40 8.49
C ALA A 75 -8.93 -5.05 9.87
N GLU A 76 -8.47 -6.09 10.56
CA GLU A 76 -7.74 -5.93 11.82
C GLU A 76 -6.24 -5.85 11.55
N PHE A 77 -5.77 -6.64 10.58
CA PHE A 77 -4.40 -6.59 10.08
C PHE A 77 -4.44 -6.29 8.60
N LEU A 78 -3.62 -5.34 8.19
CA LEU A 78 -3.64 -4.82 6.84
C LEU A 78 -2.22 -4.43 6.43
N ARG A 79 -1.76 -4.95 5.29
CA ARG A 79 -0.46 -4.57 4.75
C ARG A 79 -0.54 -4.42 3.25
N THR A 80 0.31 -3.58 2.72
CA THR A 80 0.43 -3.38 1.28
C THR A 80 1.83 -3.73 0.81
N MET A 81 1.92 -4.13 -0.44
CA MET A 81 3.18 -4.46 -1.10
C MET A 81 3.20 -3.78 -2.46
N PRO A 82 4.39 -3.48 -3.00
CA PRO A 82 4.46 -2.97 -4.36
C PRO A 82 3.83 -3.95 -5.34
N PRO A 83 3.14 -3.47 -6.36
CA PRO A 83 2.58 -4.35 -7.38
C PRO A 83 3.67 -5.04 -8.20
N THR A 84 3.35 -6.19 -8.78
CA THR A 84 4.29 -6.96 -9.59
C THR A 84 3.96 -6.94 -11.08
N THR A 85 2.75 -6.51 -11.44
CA THR A 85 2.35 -6.43 -12.85
C THR A 85 2.71 -5.07 -13.43
N VAL A 86 2.93 -5.01 -14.73
CA VAL A 86 3.27 -3.75 -15.42
C VAL A 86 2.18 -2.70 -15.20
N GLU A 87 0.92 -3.10 -15.33
CA GLU A 87 -0.22 -2.20 -15.13
C GLU A 87 -0.29 -1.67 -13.69
N GLY A 88 -0.07 -2.55 -12.73
CA GLY A 88 -0.08 -2.18 -11.31
C GLY A 88 1.07 -1.25 -10.96
N ILE A 89 2.24 -1.50 -11.51
CA ILE A 89 3.43 -0.65 -11.30
C ILE A 89 3.18 0.75 -11.85
N GLU A 90 2.63 0.85 -13.07
CA GLU A 90 2.32 2.14 -13.67
C GLU A 90 1.29 2.90 -12.84
N LYS A 91 0.22 2.22 -12.42
CA LYS A 91 -0.83 2.80 -11.59
C LYS A 91 -0.28 3.30 -10.26
N TYR A 92 0.59 2.52 -9.65
CA TYR A 92 1.23 2.87 -8.38
C TYR A 92 2.07 4.14 -8.51
N LEU A 93 2.91 4.22 -9.54
CA LEU A 93 3.74 5.41 -9.77
C LEU A 93 2.90 6.63 -10.12
N ALA A 94 1.80 6.44 -10.85
CA ALA A 94 0.92 7.53 -11.25
C ALA A 94 0.03 8.04 -10.12
N SER A 95 -0.05 7.32 -9.00
CA SER A 95 -1.01 7.60 -7.91
C SER A 95 -0.71 8.83 -7.08
N GLY A 96 0.42 9.50 -7.33
CA GLY A 96 0.83 10.66 -6.55
C GLY A 96 1.77 10.31 -5.39
N MET A 97 2.30 9.10 -5.36
CA MET A 97 3.29 8.68 -4.37
C MET A 97 4.48 9.63 -4.35
N ILE A 98 4.88 10.10 -5.52
CA ILE A 98 5.98 11.04 -5.66
C ILE A 98 5.43 12.31 -6.28
N LYS A 99 5.53 13.41 -5.57
CA LYS A 99 5.05 14.70 -6.05
C LYS A 99 5.82 15.11 -7.31
N GLY A 100 5.08 15.43 -8.35
CA GLY A 100 5.65 15.80 -9.64
C GLY A 100 5.72 14.67 -10.65
N ILE A 101 5.39 13.43 -10.25
CA ILE A 101 5.24 12.32 -11.18
C ILE A 101 3.76 12.06 -11.40
N GLY A 102 3.29 12.36 -12.59
CA GLY A 102 1.93 12.06 -12.99
C GLY A 102 1.88 10.86 -13.93
N PRO A 103 0.73 10.63 -14.55
CA PRO A 103 0.55 9.48 -15.44
C PRO A 103 1.53 9.43 -16.61
N VAL A 104 1.93 10.58 -17.16
CA VAL A 104 2.82 10.62 -18.31
C VAL A 104 4.20 10.10 -17.96
N LEU A 105 4.81 10.60 -16.88
CA LEU A 105 6.13 10.13 -16.44
C LEU A 105 6.09 8.70 -15.96
N ALA A 106 5.04 8.31 -15.23
CA ALA A 106 4.86 6.93 -14.80
C ALA A 106 4.85 5.98 -16.01
N GLY A 107 4.10 6.33 -17.04
CA GLY A 107 4.05 5.55 -18.27
C GLY A 107 5.40 5.43 -18.95
N ARG A 108 6.18 6.52 -19.00
CA ARG A 108 7.51 6.52 -19.60
C ARG A 108 8.48 5.62 -18.85
N ILE A 109 8.48 5.68 -17.54
CA ILE A 109 9.35 4.86 -16.69
C ILE A 109 9.02 3.38 -16.87
N VAL A 110 7.75 3.03 -16.79
CA VAL A 110 7.31 1.64 -16.90
C VAL A 110 7.51 1.10 -18.31
N LYS A 111 7.34 1.93 -19.33
CA LYS A 111 7.64 1.52 -20.72
C LYS A 111 9.10 1.16 -20.89
N ALA A 112 10.00 1.88 -20.21
CA ALA A 112 11.43 1.64 -20.29
C ALA A 112 11.88 0.41 -19.52
N TYR A 113 11.34 0.18 -18.34
CA TYR A 113 11.85 -0.84 -17.42
C TYR A 113 10.86 -1.95 -17.08
N LYS A 114 9.60 -1.80 -17.42
CA LYS A 114 8.53 -2.81 -17.23
C LYS A 114 8.52 -3.39 -15.82
N GLU A 115 8.55 -4.72 -15.67
CA GLU A 115 8.51 -5.37 -14.37
C GLU A 115 9.75 -5.08 -13.51
N ARG A 116 10.81 -4.58 -14.12
CA ARG A 116 12.04 -4.23 -13.41
C ARG A 116 12.04 -2.81 -12.86
N THR A 117 10.95 -2.07 -13.04
CA THR A 117 10.88 -0.66 -12.64
C THR A 117 11.27 -0.45 -11.18
N PHE A 118 10.69 -1.22 -10.27
CA PHE A 118 11.00 -1.07 -8.84
C PHE A 118 12.42 -1.48 -8.51
N GLU A 119 12.92 -2.52 -9.16
CA GLU A 119 14.30 -2.95 -9.00
C GLU A 119 15.27 -1.84 -9.41
N ILE A 120 14.99 -1.16 -10.52
CA ILE A 120 15.79 -0.04 -11.00
C ILE A 120 15.75 1.13 -10.03
N ILE A 121 14.56 1.48 -9.53
CA ILE A 121 14.43 2.59 -8.57
C ILE A 121 15.19 2.28 -7.28
N ASP A 122 15.13 1.03 -6.82
CA ASP A 122 15.76 0.62 -5.57
C ASP A 122 17.28 0.49 -5.68
N ALA A 123 17.76 -0.22 -6.69
CA ALA A 123 19.17 -0.61 -6.80
C ALA A 123 20.00 0.29 -7.72
N ASP A 124 19.38 0.89 -8.72
CA ASP A 124 20.10 1.69 -9.73
C ASP A 124 19.27 2.91 -10.17
N PRO A 125 18.97 3.83 -9.24
CA PRO A 125 18.16 4.99 -9.59
C PRO A 125 18.78 5.92 -10.64
N HIS A 126 20.08 5.85 -10.82
CA HIS A 126 20.75 6.64 -11.85
C HIS A 126 20.21 6.34 -13.26
N SER A 127 19.81 5.09 -13.50
CA SER A 127 19.23 4.69 -14.78
C SER A 127 17.92 5.41 -15.10
N LEU A 128 17.25 5.97 -14.11
CA LEU A 128 16.05 6.77 -14.34
C LEU A 128 16.33 8.02 -15.17
N THR A 129 17.56 8.53 -15.15
CA THR A 129 17.92 9.71 -15.93
C THR A 129 17.88 9.47 -17.44
N PHE A 130 17.88 8.21 -17.88
CA PHE A 130 17.71 7.88 -19.29
C PHE A 130 16.25 8.03 -19.77
N VAL A 131 15.32 8.18 -18.83
CA VAL A 131 13.91 8.39 -19.17
C VAL A 131 13.69 9.87 -19.45
N GLU A 132 13.04 10.18 -20.58
CA GLU A 132 12.75 11.57 -20.94
C GLU A 132 11.91 12.24 -19.84
N GLY A 133 12.36 13.42 -19.43
CA GLY A 133 11.69 14.18 -18.38
C GLY A 133 12.24 13.98 -16.99
N ILE A 134 13.23 13.09 -16.81
CA ILE A 134 13.83 12.84 -15.50
C ILE A 134 15.30 13.29 -15.51
N GLY A 135 15.54 14.38 -14.82
CA GLY A 135 16.91 14.87 -14.57
C GLY A 135 17.40 14.42 -13.19
N PRO A 136 18.61 14.89 -12.80
CA PRO A 136 19.20 14.48 -11.52
C PRO A 136 18.36 14.83 -10.29
N THR A 137 17.70 15.98 -10.31
CA THR A 137 16.84 16.42 -9.18
C THR A 137 15.63 15.52 -9.02
N ARG A 138 14.95 15.22 -10.13
CA ARG A 138 13.77 14.36 -10.11
C ARG A 138 14.13 12.92 -9.75
N LYS A 139 15.25 12.43 -10.27
CA LYS A 139 15.80 11.12 -9.89
C LYS A 139 15.98 11.02 -8.38
N LYS A 140 16.57 12.03 -7.78
CA LYS A 140 16.82 12.05 -6.33
C LYS A 140 15.51 12.01 -5.55
N LYS A 141 14.52 12.79 -5.96
CA LYS A 141 13.20 12.81 -5.32
C LYS A 141 12.49 11.44 -5.40
N ILE A 142 12.60 10.80 -6.55
CA ILE A 142 12.01 9.48 -6.76
C ILE A 142 12.66 8.46 -5.82
N ALA A 143 13.99 8.46 -5.77
CA ALA A 143 14.74 7.51 -4.93
C ALA A 143 14.43 7.72 -3.45
N GLU A 144 14.38 8.96 -2.99
CA GLU A 144 14.08 9.28 -1.60
C GLU A 144 12.66 8.85 -1.21
N ALA A 145 11.67 9.15 -2.06
CA ALA A 145 10.29 8.77 -1.80
C ALA A 145 10.14 7.24 -1.76
N TRP A 146 10.83 6.54 -2.64
CA TRP A 146 10.81 5.08 -2.66
C TRP A 146 11.37 4.49 -1.37
N GLN A 147 12.51 5.00 -0.88
CA GLN A 147 13.12 4.51 0.35
C GLN A 147 12.24 4.80 1.56
N GLU A 148 11.59 5.95 1.61
CA GLU A 148 10.66 6.30 2.69
C GLU A 148 9.50 5.33 2.75
N GLN A 149 8.89 5.01 1.60
CA GLN A 149 7.78 4.05 1.52
C GLN A 149 8.20 2.65 1.97
N LYS A 150 9.39 2.25 1.57
CA LYS A 150 9.94 0.96 1.94
C LYS A 150 10.16 0.84 3.45
N ALA A 151 10.70 1.89 4.06
CA ALA A 151 10.94 1.93 5.51
C ALA A 151 9.63 1.82 6.29
N ILE A 152 8.60 2.56 5.89
CA ILE A 152 7.28 2.50 6.52
C ILE A 152 6.71 1.09 6.45
N ARG A 153 6.81 0.46 5.28
CA ARG A 153 6.30 -0.89 5.06
C ARG A 153 7.01 -1.90 5.96
N GLU A 154 8.34 -1.81 6.07
CA GLU A 154 9.12 -2.71 6.91
C GLU A 154 8.74 -2.57 8.38
N ILE A 155 8.53 -1.36 8.86
CA ILE A 155 8.11 -1.10 10.24
C ILE A 155 6.74 -1.73 10.50
N MET A 156 5.79 -1.55 9.59
CA MET A 156 4.45 -2.12 9.77
C MET A 156 4.47 -3.65 9.77
N VAL A 157 5.29 -4.25 8.90
CA VAL A 157 5.44 -5.72 8.87
C VAL A 157 6.07 -6.22 10.16
N PHE A 158 7.09 -5.52 10.66
CA PHE A 158 7.74 -5.90 11.93
C PHE A 158 6.74 -5.91 13.08
N LEU A 159 5.95 -4.86 13.23
CA LEU A 159 4.96 -4.77 14.29
C LEU A 159 3.87 -5.83 14.14
N HIS A 160 3.44 -6.08 12.91
CA HIS A 160 2.45 -7.12 12.65
C HIS A 160 2.97 -8.52 13.02
N SER A 161 4.24 -8.80 12.77
CA SER A 161 4.85 -10.09 13.15
C SER A 161 4.91 -10.30 14.65
N HIS A 162 4.81 -9.23 15.43
CA HIS A 162 4.73 -9.29 16.89
C HIS A 162 3.28 -9.22 17.39
N LYS A 163 2.31 -9.54 16.51
CA LYS A 163 0.89 -9.60 16.82
C LYS A 163 0.27 -8.26 17.21
N VAL A 164 0.88 -7.18 16.75
CA VAL A 164 0.34 -5.82 16.94
C VAL A 164 -0.66 -5.56 15.82
N SER A 165 -1.89 -5.14 16.15
CA SER A 165 -2.88 -4.79 15.12
C SER A 165 -2.38 -3.61 14.30
N THR A 166 -2.87 -3.48 13.07
CA THR A 166 -2.46 -2.38 12.19
C THR A 166 -2.73 -1.01 12.81
N ARG A 167 -3.87 -0.87 13.48
CA ARG A 167 -4.23 0.38 14.14
C ARG A 167 -3.22 0.74 15.25
N ARG A 168 -2.84 -0.23 16.06
CA ARG A 168 -1.87 -0.04 17.14
C ARG A 168 -0.47 0.21 16.57
N ALA A 169 -0.11 -0.52 15.53
CA ALA A 169 1.17 -0.34 14.83
C ALA A 169 1.28 1.09 14.29
N PHE A 170 0.21 1.62 13.73
CA PHE A 170 0.19 2.99 13.23
C PHE A 170 0.45 4.00 14.34
N ARG A 171 -0.15 3.79 15.51
CA ARG A 171 0.07 4.66 16.67
C ARG A 171 1.53 4.63 17.12
N ILE A 172 2.14 3.45 17.14
CA ILE A 172 3.55 3.29 17.49
C ILE A 172 4.44 4.01 16.49
N PHE A 173 4.16 3.83 15.20
CA PHE A 173 4.89 4.50 14.13
C PHE A 173 4.81 6.02 14.28
N LYS A 174 3.62 6.56 14.55
CA LYS A 174 3.44 8.00 14.76
C LYS A 174 4.27 8.53 15.93
N ALA A 175 4.39 7.74 17.00
CA ALA A 175 5.12 8.15 18.20
C ALA A 175 6.64 8.08 18.03
N TYR A 176 7.15 7.03 17.37
CA TYR A 176 8.59 6.74 17.34
C TYR A 176 9.23 6.82 15.96
N GLY A 177 8.44 6.88 14.88
CA GLY A 177 8.95 6.92 13.52
C GLY A 177 9.87 5.74 13.21
N ASN A 178 11.03 6.04 12.62
CA ASN A 178 12.00 5.01 12.25
C ASN A 178 12.66 4.31 13.43
N GLN A 179 12.50 4.85 14.64
CA GLN A 179 13.03 4.24 15.86
C GLN A 179 12.14 3.13 16.42
N THR A 180 11.02 2.86 15.78
CA THR A 180 10.04 1.88 16.23
C THR A 180 10.67 0.49 16.50
N ILE A 181 11.55 0.05 15.61
CA ILE A 181 12.17 -1.27 15.72
C ILE A 181 13.18 -1.33 16.87
N GLU A 182 13.82 -0.20 17.17
CA GLU A 182 14.79 -0.10 18.27
C GLU A 182 14.14 -0.02 19.64
N LYS A 183 12.87 0.35 19.71
CA LYS A 183 12.09 0.44 20.93
C LYS A 183 11.24 -0.78 21.16
#